data_6ccec4e0f222c241497a6e402b6bddc7
#
_entry.id   6ccec4e0f222c241497a6e402b6bddc7
#
_cell.length_a   1.000
_cell.length_b   1.000
_cell.length_c   1.000
_cell.angle_alpha   90.00
_cell.angle_beta   90.00
_cell.angle_gamma   90.00
#
_symmetry.space_group_name_H-M   'P 1'
#
loop_
_entity.id
_entity.type
_entity.pdbx_description
1 polymer ?
#
loop_
_entity_poly.entity_id
_entity_poly.type
_entity_poly.pdbx_seq_one_letter_code
_entity_poly.pdbx_strand_id
1 'polypeptide(L)'
;MRSYLCRLAVLASATAVLGCQGCSGTPTISQSHTDLSGVWLGPATTLEPSAPMTVRGQALFDAAKPLYGPRSVPVADSNDPVTRCDPQGFPRIILLRAPLSAMELVQTTDRVLQLFQYQGVYREIWTDGRSLPADVGGSSPQSPDPRWYGYSIGHWSNDGVFVAETVGAMETWGDEEGHPHGLGGRVEERYRLLDHDTLELVVNIDDPEMYQKPFLASKQVFKRGKELSEQLCVPSVAQQYLDLIAKPAAAPK
;
A
#
# COMPACT_ATOMS: atom_id res chain seq x y z
N MET A 1 43.64 -86.59 -39.37
CA MET A 1 44.59 -85.63 -38.79
C MET A 1 43.87 -84.38 -38.38
N ARG A 2 43.98 -83.98 -37.10
CA ARG A 2 43.64 -82.78 -36.44
C ARG A 2 42.13 -82.41 -36.37
N SER A 3 41.60 -82.80 -35.18
CA SER A 3 40.37 -82.31 -34.57
C SER A 3 40.48 -80.84 -34.20
N TYR A 4 39.45 -80.06 -34.42
CA TYR A 4 39.26 -78.77 -33.77
C TYR A 4 37.94 -78.80 -33.00
N LEU A 5 38.11 -78.81 -31.69
CA LEU A 5 37.04 -78.59 -30.72
C LEU A 5 36.58 -77.14 -30.74
N CYS A 6 35.34 -76.94 -31.03
CA CYS A 6 34.70 -75.61 -30.91
C CYS A 6 34.12 -75.50 -29.51
N ARG A 7 34.69 -74.58 -28.71
CA ARG A 7 34.14 -74.23 -27.40
C ARG A 7 33.08 -73.15 -27.58
N LEU A 8 31.84 -73.44 -27.21
CA LEU A 8 30.78 -72.45 -27.06
C LEU A 8 31.08 -71.57 -25.82
N ALA A 9 31.23 -70.26 -26.00
CA ALA A 9 31.24 -69.29 -24.98
C ALA A 9 29.81 -68.77 -24.81
N VAL A 10 29.25 -68.96 -23.58
CA VAL A 10 27.97 -68.43 -23.20
C VAL A 10 28.21 -67.00 -22.76
N LEU A 11 27.67 -66.00 -23.50
CA LEU A 11 27.63 -64.61 -23.12
C LEU A 11 26.44 -64.42 -22.19
N ALA A 12 26.70 -64.11 -20.90
CA ALA A 12 25.71 -63.65 -19.97
C ALA A 12 25.46 -62.17 -20.21
N SER A 13 24.28 -61.82 -20.67
CA SER A 13 23.82 -60.42 -20.83
C SER A 13 23.39 -59.88 -19.47
N ALA A 14 24.15 -58.94 -18.88
CA ALA A 14 23.78 -58.21 -17.73
C ALA A 14 22.87 -57.05 -18.17
N THR A 15 21.58 -57.15 -17.90
CA THR A 15 20.61 -56.07 -18.04
C THR A 15 20.80 -55.08 -16.86
N ALA A 16 21.40 -53.92 -17.18
CA ALA A 16 21.45 -52.79 -16.25
C ALA A 16 20.05 -52.16 -16.15
N VAL A 17 19.39 -52.34 -15.01
CA VAL A 17 18.16 -51.62 -14.68
C VAL A 17 18.59 -50.22 -14.21
N LEU A 18 18.40 -49.19 -15.08
CA LEU A 18 18.47 -47.81 -14.66
C LEU A 18 17.27 -47.52 -13.76
N GLY A 19 17.51 -47.45 -12.45
CA GLY A 19 16.55 -46.95 -11.49
C GLY A 19 16.34 -45.45 -11.71
N CYS A 20 15.19 -45.05 -12.22
CA CYS A 20 14.71 -43.67 -12.10
C CYS A 20 14.55 -43.35 -10.62
N GLN A 21 15.50 -42.59 -10.06
CA GLN A 21 15.30 -41.94 -8.78
C GLN A 21 14.20 -40.88 -8.97
N GLY A 22 12.99 -41.23 -8.55
CA GLY A 22 11.87 -40.32 -8.50
C GLY A 22 12.24 -39.11 -7.62
N CYS A 23 12.20 -37.93 -8.22
CA CYS A 23 12.20 -36.69 -7.48
C CYS A 23 10.98 -36.69 -6.55
N SER A 24 11.20 -37.06 -5.29
CA SER A 24 10.23 -36.82 -4.21
C SER A 24 10.19 -35.30 -3.92
N GLY A 25 9.56 -34.54 -4.81
CA GLY A 25 9.16 -33.19 -4.48
C GLY A 25 8.11 -33.30 -3.39
N THR A 26 8.51 -32.99 -2.16
CA THR A 26 7.55 -32.79 -1.08
C THR A 26 6.57 -31.72 -1.57
N PRO A 27 5.25 -31.99 -1.61
CA PRO A 27 4.30 -30.95 -1.96
C PRO A 27 4.43 -29.87 -0.89
N THR A 28 4.91 -28.69 -1.29
CA THR A 28 4.82 -27.50 -0.47
C THR A 28 3.34 -27.28 -0.29
N ILE A 29 2.82 -27.53 0.90
CA ILE A 29 1.46 -27.19 1.26
C ILE A 29 1.42 -25.66 1.18
N SER A 30 0.89 -25.14 0.08
CA SER A 30 0.51 -23.74 -0.01
C SER A 30 -0.50 -23.51 1.10
N GLN A 31 -0.10 -22.80 2.16
CA GLN A 31 -1.06 -22.34 3.16
C GLN A 31 -2.09 -21.50 2.38
N SER A 32 -3.32 -21.95 2.34
CA SER A 32 -4.42 -21.19 1.76
C SER A 32 -4.66 -20.00 2.68
N HIS A 33 -4.05 -18.88 2.35
CA HIS A 33 -4.33 -17.62 3.03
C HIS A 33 -5.72 -17.13 2.65
N THR A 34 -6.34 -16.39 3.55
CA THR A 34 -7.62 -15.74 3.29
C THR A 34 -7.49 -14.83 2.06
N ASP A 35 -8.40 -14.95 1.10
CA ASP A 35 -8.41 -14.11 -0.10
C ASP A 35 -9.08 -12.75 0.21
N LEU A 36 -8.28 -11.68 0.14
CA LEU A 36 -8.74 -10.31 0.35
C LEU A 36 -9.28 -9.66 -0.93
N SER A 37 -9.20 -10.36 -2.08
CA SER A 37 -9.57 -9.79 -3.37
C SER A 37 -11.02 -9.32 -3.40
N GLY A 38 -11.23 -8.16 -4.02
CA GLY A 38 -12.54 -7.56 -4.21
C GLY A 38 -12.54 -6.06 -3.98
N VAL A 39 -13.68 -5.46 -4.28
CA VAL A 39 -13.93 -4.03 -4.07
C VAL A 39 -14.42 -3.81 -2.65
N TRP A 40 -13.83 -2.83 -1.98
CA TRP A 40 -14.09 -2.48 -0.60
C TRP A 40 -14.49 -1.01 -0.52
N LEU A 41 -15.75 -0.77 -0.13
CA LEU A 41 -16.31 0.57 0.04
C LEU A 41 -16.07 1.01 1.48
N GLY A 42 -15.34 2.09 1.65
CA GLY A 42 -14.99 2.59 2.97
C GLY A 42 -16.14 3.27 3.69
N PRO A 43 -16.11 3.23 5.02
CA PRO A 43 -16.97 4.04 5.87
C PRO A 43 -16.53 5.50 5.82
N ALA A 44 -17.29 6.37 6.50
CA ALA A 44 -16.71 7.62 6.96
C ALA A 44 -15.50 7.29 7.85
N THR A 45 -14.30 7.61 7.39
CA THR A 45 -13.08 7.35 8.15
C THR A 45 -13.10 8.17 9.43
N THR A 46 -12.91 7.53 10.57
CA THR A 46 -12.67 8.20 11.84
C THR A 46 -11.16 8.13 12.09
N LEU A 47 -10.50 9.30 12.11
CA LEU A 47 -9.13 9.40 12.52
C LEU A 47 -9.06 9.29 14.04
N GLU A 48 -8.10 8.54 14.53
CA GLU A 48 -7.76 8.53 15.95
C GLU A 48 -6.88 9.75 16.27
N PRO A 49 -6.86 10.22 17.52
CA PRO A 49 -5.98 11.30 17.91
C PRO A 49 -4.51 10.97 17.63
N SER A 50 -3.81 11.88 16.96
CA SER A 50 -2.38 11.72 16.70
C SER A 50 -1.56 11.71 18.00
N ALA A 51 -0.37 11.10 17.97
CA ALA A 51 0.59 11.25 19.06
C ALA A 51 1.05 12.72 19.17
N PRO A 52 1.58 13.14 20.33
CA PRO A 52 2.22 14.45 20.46
C PRO A 52 3.28 14.62 19.38
N MET A 53 3.26 15.77 18.72
CA MET A 53 4.18 16.06 17.62
C MET A 53 5.55 16.50 18.12
N THR A 54 6.57 16.32 17.30
CA THR A 54 7.87 16.98 17.44
C THR A 54 7.72 18.47 17.13
N VAL A 55 8.77 19.25 17.40
CA VAL A 55 8.78 20.68 17.04
C VAL A 55 8.58 20.87 15.53
N ARG A 56 9.20 20.01 14.70
CA ARG A 56 9.04 20.02 13.23
C ARG A 56 7.62 19.66 12.83
N GLY A 57 7.11 18.55 13.37
CA GLY A 57 5.74 18.11 13.08
C GLY A 57 4.71 19.17 13.42
N GLN A 58 4.83 19.80 14.60
CA GLN A 58 3.92 20.86 15.02
C GLN A 58 3.97 22.08 14.10
N ALA A 59 5.17 22.50 13.69
CA ALA A 59 5.32 23.65 12.78
C ALA A 59 4.66 23.38 11.41
N LEU A 60 4.80 22.17 10.86
CA LEU A 60 4.14 21.77 9.61
C LEU A 60 2.61 21.71 9.80
N PHE A 61 2.15 21.13 10.89
CA PHE A 61 0.73 21.07 11.21
C PHE A 61 0.10 22.46 11.36
N ASP A 62 0.77 23.38 12.05
CA ASP A 62 0.27 24.75 12.23
C ASP A 62 0.22 25.53 10.91
N ALA A 63 1.14 25.25 9.99
CA ALA A 63 1.17 25.86 8.65
C ALA A 63 0.11 25.30 7.71
N ALA A 64 -0.42 24.10 7.97
CA ALA A 64 -1.43 23.46 7.16
C ALA A 64 -2.78 24.18 7.29
N LYS A 65 -3.44 24.41 6.12
CA LYS A 65 -4.79 24.98 6.00
C LYS A 65 -5.68 23.96 5.32
N PRO A 66 -6.19 22.96 6.07
CA PRO A 66 -6.91 21.83 5.49
C PRO A 66 -8.30 22.21 5.01
N LEU A 67 -8.86 21.38 4.11
CA LEU A 67 -10.26 21.50 3.67
C LEU A 67 -11.25 20.83 4.64
N TYR A 68 -10.74 19.95 5.50
CA TYR A 68 -11.54 19.12 6.41
C TYR A 68 -11.04 19.25 7.86
N GLY A 69 -11.88 18.79 8.78
CA GLY A 69 -11.57 18.81 10.21
C GLY A 69 -11.81 20.15 10.89
N PRO A 70 -11.44 20.24 12.20
CA PRO A 70 -11.73 21.42 13.04
C PRO A 70 -11.04 22.70 12.59
N ARG A 71 -9.95 22.58 11.81
CA ARG A 71 -9.15 23.72 11.30
C ARG A 71 -9.43 24.03 9.83
N SER A 72 -10.54 23.48 9.27
CA SER A 72 -10.86 23.65 7.86
C SER A 72 -11.02 25.11 7.47
N VAL A 73 -10.52 25.42 6.27
CA VAL A 73 -10.62 26.74 5.65
C VAL A 73 -11.37 26.65 4.31
N PRO A 74 -11.88 27.78 3.78
CA PRO A 74 -12.40 27.81 2.41
C PRO A 74 -11.35 27.36 1.39
N VAL A 75 -11.78 26.76 0.27
CA VAL A 75 -10.88 26.26 -0.76
C VAL A 75 -9.93 27.36 -1.27
N ALA A 76 -10.39 28.60 -1.38
CA ALA A 76 -9.56 29.74 -1.80
C ALA A 76 -8.38 30.03 -0.87
N ASP A 77 -8.48 29.67 0.41
CA ASP A 77 -7.49 29.94 1.44
C ASP A 77 -6.64 28.72 1.77
N SER A 78 -7.01 27.57 1.20
CA SER A 78 -6.35 26.29 1.46
C SER A 78 -4.99 26.18 0.77
N ASN A 79 -4.04 25.58 1.47
CA ASN A 79 -2.76 25.18 0.91
C ASN A 79 -2.65 23.64 0.75
N ASP A 80 -3.79 22.94 0.83
CA ASP A 80 -3.85 21.50 0.60
C ASP A 80 -3.41 21.18 -0.83
N PRO A 81 -2.36 20.36 -1.04
CA PRO A 81 -1.86 20.00 -2.36
C PRO A 81 -2.94 19.40 -3.29
N VAL A 82 -3.94 18.73 -2.72
CA VAL A 82 -5.05 18.13 -3.49
C VAL A 82 -5.87 19.16 -4.26
N THR A 83 -5.90 20.42 -3.84
CA THR A 83 -6.59 21.50 -4.56
C THR A 83 -6.03 21.74 -5.96
N ARG A 84 -4.79 21.28 -6.22
CA ARG A 84 -4.10 21.32 -7.51
C ARG A 84 -3.96 19.96 -8.17
N CYS A 85 -4.67 18.97 -7.65
CA CYS A 85 -4.59 17.57 -8.10
C CYS A 85 -3.24 16.89 -7.86
N ASP A 86 -2.46 17.33 -6.91
CA ASP A 86 -1.29 16.58 -6.48
C ASP A 86 -1.74 15.20 -5.95
N PRO A 87 -0.92 14.15 -6.12
CA PRO A 87 -1.23 12.85 -5.55
C PRO A 87 -1.45 12.92 -4.05
N GLN A 88 -2.40 12.13 -3.54
CA GLN A 88 -2.68 12.09 -2.09
C GLN A 88 -1.46 11.67 -1.29
N GLY A 89 -0.61 10.83 -1.87
CA GLY A 89 0.50 10.22 -1.15
C GLY A 89 0.04 9.19 -0.12
N PHE A 90 1.02 8.61 0.56
CA PHE A 90 0.80 7.61 1.60
C PHE A 90 1.30 8.15 2.95
N PRO A 91 0.56 7.99 4.06
CA PRO A 91 -0.63 7.15 4.23
C PRO A 91 -1.98 7.82 3.89
N ARG A 92 -2.01 9.07 3.47
CA ARG A 92 -3.25 9.83 3.28
C ARG A 92 -4.29 9.10 2.43
N ILE A 93 -3.87 8.43 1.34
CA ILE A 93 -4.79 7.73 0.41
C ILE A 93 -5.65 6.67 1.10
N ILE A 94 -5.14 5.98 2.12
CA ILE A 94 -5.88 4.98 2.89
C ILE A 94 -6.68 5.57 4.06
N LEU A 95 -6.49 6.86 4.36
CA LEU A 95 -7.17 7.59 5.42
C LEU A 95 -8.23 8.56 4.89
N LEU A 96 -8.53 8.52 3.57
CA LEU A 96 -9.55 9.35 2.95
C LEU A 96 -10.94 9.00 3.50
N ARG A 97 -11.82 10.01 3.54
CA ARG A 97 -13.22 9.84 3.91
C ARG A 97 -14.04 9.25 2.77
N ALA A 98 -15.12 8.55 3.10
CA ALA A 98 -16.09 8.10 2.10
C ALA A 98 -16.71 9.30 1.35
N PRO A 99 -16.97 9.20 0.04
CA PRO A 99 -16.83 8.01 -0.80
C PRO A 99 -15.42 7.82 -1.40
N LEU A 100 -14.45 8.67 -1.07
CA LEU A 100 -13.12 8.68 -1.69
C LEU A 100 -12.24 7.49 -1.25
N SER A 101 -12.55 6.88 -0.11
CA SER A 101 -11.79 5.79 0.51
C SER A 101 -12.00 4.40 -0.13
N ALA A 102 -12.82 4.28 -1.19
CA ALA A 102 -13.05 3.00 -1.84
C ALA A 102 -11.77 2.49 -2.52
N MET A 103 -11.54 1.17 -2.41
CA MET A 103 -10.38 0.50 -2.98
C MET A 103 -10.74 -0.88 -3.51
N GLU A 104 -9.93 -1.39 -4.42
CA GLU A 104 -9.95 -2.79 -4.84
C GLU A 104 -8.63 -3.46 -4.47
N LEU A 105 -8.71 -4.62 -3.83
CA LEU A 105 -7.57 -5.47 -3.57
C LEU A 105 -7.57 -6.60 -4.60
N VAL A 106 -6.42 -6.87 -5.22
CA VAL A 106 -6.20 -7.99 -6.13
C VAL A 106 -5.01 -8.78 -5.62
N GLN A 107 -5.29 -9.93 -5.04
CA GLN A 107 -4.27 -10.80 -4.49
C GLN A 107 -3.71 -11.71 -5.59
N THR A 108 -2.40 -11.71 -5.74
CA THR A 108 -1.67 -12.58 -6.67
C THR A 108 -0.74 -13.51 -5.89
N THR A 109 0.08 -14.30 -6.60
CA THR A 109 1.03 -15.24 -5.97
C THR A 109 2.20 -14.55 -5.28
N ASP A 110 2.56 -13.33 -5.68
CA ASP A 110 3.77 -12.62 -5.24
C ASP A 110 3.51 -11.22 -4.67
N ARG A 111 2.27 -10.73 -4.76
CA ARG A 111 1.90 -9.39 -4.27
C ARG A 111 0.39 -9.23 -4.12
N VAL A 112 0.01 -8.20 -3.39
CA VAL A 112 -1.33 -7.64 -3.41
C VAL A 112 -1.28 -6.30 -4.13
N LEU A 113 -2.10 -6.14 -5.19
CA LEU A 113 -2.33 -4.85 -5.82
C LEU A 113 -3.46 -4.16 -5.06
N GLN A 114 -3.23 -2.91 -4.67
CA GLN A 114 -4.25 -2.07 -4.07
C GLN A 114 -4.55 -0.90 -5.00
N LEU A 115 -5.72 -0.93 -5.62
CA LEU A 115 -6.21 0.09 -6.52
C LEU A 115 -7.12 1.03 -5.74
N PHE A 116 -6.92 2.33 -5.88
CA PHE A 116 -7.72 3.34 -5.18
C PHE A 116 -8.68 4.02 -6.15
N GLN A 117 -9.91 4.21 -5.70
CA GLN A 117 -10.92 4.92 -6.48
C GLN A 117 -10.50 6.36 -6.79
N TYR A 118 -9.97 7.05 -5.79
CA TYR A 118 -9.53 8.42 -5.98
C TYR A 118 -8.30 8.50 -6.90
N GLN A 119 -8.41 9.26 -7.97
CA GLN A 119 -7.40 9.44 -9.03
C GLN A 119 -7.03 8.17 -9.81
N GLY A 120 -7.67 7.02 -9.57
CA GLY A 120 -7.37 5.77 -10.28
C GLY A 120 -5.93 5.29 -10.11
N VAL A 121 -5.32 5.54 -8.96
CA VAL A 121 -3.94 5.15 -8.66
C VAL A 121 -3.86 3.78 -8.01
N TYR A 122 -2.70 3.16 -8.05
CA TYR A 122 -2.47 1.88 -7.40
C TYR A 122 -1.10 1.83 -6.73
N ARG A 123 -0.94 0.88 -5.81
CA ARG A 123 0.35 0.47 -5.26
C ARG A 123 0.48 -1.05 -5.22
N GLU A 124 1.71 -1.53 -5.10
CA GLU A 124 2.06 -2.93 -4.96
C GLU A 124 2.54 -3.20 -3.55
N ILE A 125 1.95 -4.20 -2.91
CA ILE A 125 2.41 -4.72 -1.61
C ILE A 125 3.00 -6.10 -1.88
N TRP A 126 4.33 -6.20 -1.88
CA TRP A 126 5.04 -7.41 -2.27
C TRP A 126 5.01 -8.47 -1.18
N THR A 127 4.70 -9.72 -1.55
CA THR A 127 4.60 -10.87 -0.62
C THR A 127 5.60 -11.98 -0.96
N ASP A 128 6.59 -11.70 -1.77
CA ASP A 128 7.60 -12.64 -2.24
C ASP A 128 8.80 -12.81 -1.29
N GLY A 129 8.72 -12.24 -0.09
CA GLY A 129 9.77 -12.35 0.93
C GLY A 129 10.91 -11.35 0.79
N ARG A 130 10.80 -10.37 -0.14
CA ARG A 130 11.80 -9.29 -0.21
C ARG A 130 11.78 -8.42 1.04
N SER A 131 12.87 -7.69 1.27
CA SER A 131 12.94 -6.69 2.33
C SER A 131 12.53 -5.31 1.83
N LEU A 132 12.05 -4.46 2.72
CA LEU A 132 11.91 -3.03 2.47
C LEU A 132 13.28 -2.40 2.19
N PRO A 133 13.36 -1.42 1.29
CA PRO A 133 14.61 -0.70 1.07
C PRO A 133 15.01 0.07 2.33
N ALA A 134 16.30 0.04 2.63
CA ALA A 134 16.90 0.94 3.61
C ALA A 134 17.31 2.26 2.93
N ASP A 135 17.40 3.33 3.72
CA ASP A 135 18.00 4.61 3.30
C ASP A 135 17.32 5.23 2.05
N VAL A 136 15.96 5.18 2.00
CA VAL A 136 15.21 5.84 0.92
C VAL A 136 15.45 7.35 0.97
N GLY A 137 15.82 7.95 -0.18
CA GLY A 137 16.17 9.37 -0.26
C GLY A 137 17.53 9.72 0.34
N GLY A 138 18.34 8.72 0.69
CA GLY A 138 19.69 8.92 1.20
C GLY A 138 20.67 9.45 0.15
N SER A 139 21.87 9.79 0.60
CA SER A 139 22.91 10.38 -0.26
C SER A 139 23.69 9.37 -1.10
N SER A 140 23.51 8.07 -0.86
CA SER A 140 24.17 7.02 -1.65
C SER A 140 23.56 6.92 -3.05
N PRO A 141 24.39 6.72 -4.11
CA PRO A 141 23.87 6.43 -5.46
C PRO A 141 22.99 5.18 -5.56
N GLN A 142 23.01 4.32 -4.55
CA GLN A 142 22.19 3.12 -4.45
C GLN A 142 20.91 3.35 -3.63
N SER A 143 20.79 4.49 -2.94
CA SER A 143 19.57 4.84 -2.21
C SER A 143 18.42 5.05 -3.20
N PRO A 144 17.29 4.36 -3.03
CA PRO A 144 16.16 4.56 -3.93
C PRO A 144 15.49 5.91 -3.68
N ASP A 145 14.89 6.47 -4.73
CA ASP A 145 14.14 7.70 -4.62
C ASP A 145 12.85 7.52 -3.81
N PRO A 146 12.40 8.53 -3.06
CA PRO A 146 11.09 8.54 -2.43
C PRO A 146 9.97 8.40 -3.47
N ARG A 147 8.87 7.73 -3.10
CA ARG A 147 7.68 7.55 -3.95
C ARG A 147 6.45 8.12 -3.29
N TRP A 148 5.48 8.58 -4.07
CA TRP A 148 4.20 9.05 -3.53
C TRP A 148 3.51 8.02 -2.63
N TYR A 149 3.58 6.74 -2.99
CA TYR A 149 2.97 5.62 -2.24
C TYR A 149 4.00 4.70 -1.57
N GLY A 150 5.27 5.13 -1.51
CA GLY A 150 6.34 4.40 -0.83
C GLY A 150 6.69 3.06 -1.46
N TYR A 151 7.33 2.24 -0.64
CA TYR A 151 7.71 0.85 -0.92
C TYR A 151 7.02 -0.03 0.11
N SER A 152 6.27 -1.03 -0.34
CA SER A 152 5.45 -1.84 0.54
C SER A 152 5.78 -3.33 0.41
N ILE A 153 5.86 -4.01 1.54
CA ILE A 153 5.89 -5.46 1.65
C ILE A 153 4.72 -5.94 2.50
N GLY A 154 4.33 -7.18 2.33
CA GLY A 154 3.26 -7.77 3.12
C GLY A 154 3.52 -9.23 3.46
N HIS A 155 2.91 -9.68 4.54
CA HIS A 155 2.93 -11.08 4.95
C HIS A 155 1.65 -11.43 5.70
N TRP A 156 1.36 -12.72 5.76
CA TRP A 156 0.27 -13.23 6.56
C TRP A 156 0.76 -13.61 7.95
N SER A 157 0.09 -13.11 8.97
CA SER A 157 0.31 -13.56 10.35
C SER A 157 -0.38 -14.90 10.62
N ASN A 158 0.00 -15.56 11.71
CA ASN A 158 -0.54 -16.88 12.08
C ASN A 158 -2.04 -16.86 12.40
N ASP A 159 -2.59 -15.70 12.76
CA ASP A 159 -4.01 -15.50 13.07
C ASP A 159 -4.84 -15.03 11.84
N GLY A 160 -4.27 -15.15 10.62
CA GLY A 160 -4.96 -14.87 9.37
C GLY A 160 -5.13 -13.37 9.05
N VAL A 161 -4.34 -12.51 9.66
CA VAL A 161 -4.27 -11.08 9.34
C VAL A 161 -3.20 -10.85 8.29
N PHE A 162 -3.52 -10.11 7.23
CA PHE A 162 -2.54 -9.61 6.29
C PHE A 162 -1.93 -8.33 6.86
N VAL A 163 -0.62 -8.33 7.05
CA VAL A 163 0.14 -7.19 7.56
C VAL A 163 0.96 -6.61 6.43
N ALA A 164 0.77 -5.34 6.14
CA ALA A 164 1.57 -4.59 5.17
C ALA A 164 2.40 -3.53 5.90
N GLU A 165 3.64 -3.37 5.47
CA GLU A 165 4.55 -2.34 5.97
C GLU A 165 5.03 -1.48 4.81
N THR A 166 5.03 -0.17 5.00
CA THR A 166 5.42 0.82 3.99
C THR A 166 6.43 1.80 4.54
N VAL A 167 7.47 2.08 3.75
CA VAL A 167 8.50 3.10 4.02
C VAL A 167 8.76 3.94 2.77
N GLY A 168 9.43 5.08 2.94
CA GLY A 168 9.91 5.90 1.83
C GLY A 168 8.79 6.55 1.01
N ALA A 169 7.64 6.79 1.64
CA ALA A 169 6.65 7.70 1.09
C ALA A 169 7.18 9.13 1.11
N MET A 170 6.84 9.93 0.10
CA MET A 170 7.24 11.33 0.03
C MET A 170 6.68 12.12 1.21
N GLU A 171 7.45 13.08 1.70
CA GLU A 171 6.96 14.01 2.71
C GLU A 171 5.76 14.78 2.18
N THR A 172 4.64 14.65 2.88
CA THR A 172 3.37 15.30 2.53
C THR A 172 2.42 15.31 3.74
N TRP A 173 1.16 15.64 3.52
CA TRP A 173 0.13 15.44 4.54
C TRP A 173 -0.21 13.96 4.69
N GLY A 174 -0.23 13.48 5.93
CA GLY A 174 -0.60 12.10 6.26
C GLY A 174 -2.10 11.83 6.22
N ASP A 175 -2.93 12.89 6.28
CA ASP A 175 -4.39 12.81 6.26
C ASP A 175 -5.05 14.08 5.69
N GLU A 176 -6.38 14.13 5.71
CA GLU A 176 -7.17 15.28 5.21
C GLU A 176 -7.23 16.46 6.18
N GLU A 177 -6.72 16.32 7.42
CA GLU A 177 -6.72 17.37 8.45
C GLU A 177 -5.38 18.11 8.53
N GLY A 178 -4.42 17.72 7.67
CA GLY A 178 -3.12 18.36 7.54
C GLY A 178 -2.08 17.86 8.54
N HIS A 179 -2.28 16.68 9.13
CA HIS A 179 -1.23 16.05 9.93
C HIS A 179 -0.04 15.68 9.03
N PRO A 180 1.19 16.02 9.41
CA PRO A 180 2.36 15.80 8.55
C PRO A 180 2.77 14.33 8.50
N HIS A 181 3.40 13.93 7.39
CA HIS A 181 4.11 12.68 7.22
C HIS A 181 5.51 12.96 6.65
N GLY A 182 6.54 12.43 7.30
CA GLY A 182 7.95 12.60 6.92
C GLY A 182 8.49 11.42 6.13
N LEU A 183 9.61 11.64 5.45
CA LEU A 183 10.26 10.61 4.64
C LEU A 183 10.69 9.38 5.46
N GLY A 184 11.10 9.59 6.72
CA GLY A 184 11.50 8.53 7.65
C GLY A 184 10.32 7.76 8.25
N GLY A 185 9.10 8.15 7.93
CA GLY A 185 7.90 7.51 8.47
C GLY A 185 7.71 6.06 7.98
N ARG A 186 7.28 5.20 8.89
CA ARG A 186 6.83 3.83 8.63
C ARG A 186 5.35 3.73 8.92
N VAL A 187 4.63 3.05 8.05
CA VAL A 187 3.20 2.77 8.22
C VAL A 187 3.00 1.26 8.23
N GLU A 188 2.32 0.76 9.26
CA GLU A 188 1.85 -0.62 9.34
C GLU A 188 0.34 -0.64 9.13
N GLU A 189 -0.11 -1.49 8.24
CA GLU A 189 -1.52 -1.75 7.94
C GLU A 189 -1.84 -3.20 8.26
N ARG A 190 -2.96 -3.43 8.91
CA ARG A 190 -3.43 -4.77 9.27
C ARG A 190 -4.83 -4.98 8.69
N TYR A 191 -4.93 -5.90 7.74
CA TYR A 191 -6.17 -6.24 7.05
C TYR A 191 -6.71 -7.56 7.58
N ARG A 192 -7.97 -7.56 8.04
CA ARG A 192 -8.65 -8.74 8.54
C ARG A 192 -10.05 -8.84 7.95
N LEU A 193 -10.39 -9.97 7.32
CA LEU A 193 -11.78 -10.27 7.02
C LEU A 193 -12.51 -10.63 8.32
N LEU A 194 -13.52 -9.85 8.68
CA LEU A 194 -14.42 -10.16 9.80
C LEU A 194 -15.48 -11.17 9.37
N ASP A 195 -15.90 -11.09 8.12
CA ASP A 195 -16.76 -12.03 7.39
C ASP A 195 -16.52 -11.87 5.88
N HIS A 196 -17.28 -12.60 5.04
CA HIS A 196 -17.13 -12.54 3.58
C HIS A 196 -17.26 -11.11 3.00
N ASP A 197 -18.09 -10.27 3.61
CA ASP A 197 -18.45 -8.95 3.07
C ASP A 197 -17.92 -7.77 3.91
N THR A 198 -17.09 -8.07 4.92
CA THR A 198 -16.60 -7.06 5.86
C THR A 198 -15.10 -7.19 6.07
N LEU A 199 -14.35 -6.12 5.74
CA LEU A 199 -12.92 -6.00 5.90
C LEU A 199 -12.60 -4.94 6.96
N GLU A 200 -11.86 -5.32 7.99
CA GLU A 200 -11.26 -4.38 8.96
C GLU A 200 -9.87 -3.99 8.49
N LEU A 201 -9.56 -2.70 8.56
CA LEU A 201 -8.23 -2.13 8.35
C LEU A 201 -7.83 -1.32 9.58
N VAL A 202 -6.70 -1.67 10.16
CA VAL A 202 -6.05 -0.92 11.25
C VAL A 202 -4.77 -0.30 10.71
N VAL A 203 -4.56 1.00 10.91
CA VAL A 203 -3.40 1.75 10.43
C VAL A 203 -2.63 2.31 11.61
N ASN A 204 -1.37 1.90 11.74
CA ASN A 204 -0.41 2.43 12.72
C ASN A 204 0.67 3.24 12.00
N ILE A 205 1.06 4.35 12.61
CA ILE A 205 2.11 5.25 12.09
C ILE A 205 3.24 5.32 13.12
N ASP A 206 4.46 5.11 12.66
CA ASP A 206 5.71 5.37 13.37
C ASP A 206 6.55 6.35 12.55
N ASP A 207 6.52 7.61 12.91
CA ASP A 207 7.18 8.68 12.18
C ASP A 207 7.91 9.60 13.18
N PRO A 208 9.14 9.23 13.57
CA PRO A 208 9.89 9.95 14.60
C PRO A 208 10.33 11.36 14.20
N GLU A 209 10.27 11.70 12.89
CA GLU A 209 10.51 13.08 12.46
C GLU A 209 9.33 13.99 12.82
N MET A 210 8.11 13.47 12.78
CA MET A 210 6.87 14.24 12.98
C MET A 210 6.24 14.03 14.35
N TYR A 211 6.38 12.84 14.95
CA TYR A 211 5.71 12.46 16.21
C TYR A 211 6.69 11.91 17.24
N GLN A 212 6.38 12.10 18.51
CA GLN A 212 7.23 11.68 19.64
C GLN A 212 7.16 10.18 19.93
N LYS A 213 6.16 9.47 19.40
CA LYS A 213 5.96 8.03 19.56
C LYS A 213 5.04 7.49 18.47
N PRO A 214 5.10 6.17 18.18
CA PRO A 214 4.12 5.51 17.32
C PRO A 214 2.68 5.65 17.86
N PHE A 215 1.69 5.64 16.95
CA PHE A 215 0.28 5.76 17.31
C PHE A 215 -0.63 5.02 16.32
N LEU A 216 -1.83 4.68 16.80
CA LEU A 216 -2.93 4.22 15.97
C LEU A 216 -3.52 5.44 15.24
N ALA A 217 -3.44 5.45 13.92
CA ALA A 217 -3.98 6.55 13.11
C ALA A 217 -5.46 6.35 12.77
N SER A 218 -5.87 5.11 12.52
CA SER A 218 -7.26 4.80 12.17
C SER A 218 -7.58 3.32 12.36
N LYS A 219 -8.85 3.06 12.66
CA LYS A 219 -9.48 1.74 12.57
C LYS A 219 -10.73 1.87 11.72
N GLN A 220 -10.77 1.18 10.59
CA GLN A 220 -11.81 1.30 9.58
C GLN A 220 -12.47 -0.06 9.30
N VAL A 221 -13.74 -0.03 8.95
CA VAL A 221 -14.49 -1.21 8.54
C VAL A 221 -15.09 -0.96 7.17
N PHE A 222 -14.64 -1.69 6.18
CA PHE A 222 -15.08 -1.61 4.80
C PHE A 222 -16.16 -2.65 4.52
N LYS A 223 -17.05 -2.35 3.60
CA LYS A 223 -18.06 -3.29 3.08
C LYS A 223 -17.76 -3.65 1.64
N ARG A 224 -18.02 -4.91 1.27
CA ARG A 224 -17.80 -5.37 -0.09
C ARG A 224 -18.70 -4.60 -1.06
N GLY A 225 -18.06 -4.08 -2.12
CA GLY A 225 -18.71 -3.39 -3.23
C GLY A 225 -18.74 -4.24 -4.49
N LYS A 226 -19.25 -3.65 -5.58
CA LYS A 226 -19.28 -4.29 -6.88
C LYS A 226 -18.21 -3.75 -7.83
N GLU A 227 -18.01 -2.43 -7.81
CA GLU A 227 -17.11 -1.73 -8.71
C GLU A 227 -16.61 -0.44 -8.06
N LEU A 228 -15.48 0.07 -8.53
CA LEU A 228 -15.00 1.40 -8.21
C LEU A 228 -15.63 2.42 -9.16
N SER A 229 -15.94 3.60 -8.66
CA SER A 229 -16.36 4.74 -9.49
C SER A 229 -15.13 5.45 -10.05
N GLU A 230 -15.27 6.04 -11.22
CA GLU A 230 -14.24 6.92 -11.77
C GLU A 230 -14.22 8.25 -11.01
N GLN A 231 -13.08 8.57 -10.41
CA GLN A 231 -12.87 9.81 -9.66
C GLN A 231 -11.50 10.40 -10.04
N LEU A 232 -11.51 11.23 -11.07
CA LEU A 232 -10.31 11.87 -11.58
C LEU A 232 -10.25 13.32 -11.12
N CYS A 233 -9.07 13.76 -10.74
CA CYS A 233 -8.74 15.17 -10.59
C CYS A 233 -8.02 15.64 -11.84
N VAL A 234 -8.53 16.70 -12.49
CA VAL A 234 -7.95 17.25 -13.72
C VAL A 234 -7.28 18.58 -13.39
N PRO A 235 -5.93 18.68 -13.42
CA PRO A 235 -5.21 19.87 -12.96
C PRO A 235 -5.64 21.16 -13.64
N SER A 236 -5.92 21.16 -14.95
CA SER A 236 -6.37 22.35 -15.66
C SER A 236 -7.76 22.82 -15.23
N VAL A 237 -8.65 21.90 -14.89
CA VAL A 237 -9.99 22.23 -14.37
C VAL A 237 -9.90 22.75 -12.95
N ALA A 238 -9.06 22.11 -12.11
CA ALA A 238 -8.81 22.56 -10.75
C ALA A 238 -8.23 23.98 -10.74
N GLN A 239 -7.24 24.25 -11.59
CA GLN A 239 -6.65 25.59 -11.70
C GLN A 239 -7.67 26.65 -12.15
N GLN A 240 -8.50 26.34 -13.16
CA GLN A 240 -9.58 27.25 -13.58
C GLN A 240 -10.55 27.58 -12.45
N TYR A 241 -10.91 26.56 -11.64
CA TYR A 241 -11.76 26.76 -10.48
C TYR A 241 -11.08 27.64 -9.43
N LEU A 242 -9.82 27.40 -9.10
CA LEU A 242 -9.05 28.21 -8.16
C LEU A 242 -8.95 29.67 -8.63
N ASP A 243 -8.68 29.90 -9.91
CA ASP A 243 -8.63 31.25 -10.50
C ASP A 243 -9.99 31.97 -10.40
N LEU A 244 -11.09 31.23 -10.51
CA LEU A 244 -12.43 31.77 -10.43
C LEU A 244 -12.78 32.25 -9.02
N ILE A 245 -12.46 31.43 -8.01
CA ILE A 245 -12.76 31.75 -6.60
C ILE A 245 -11.78 32.76 -6.00
N ALA A 246 -10.55 32.87 -6.52
CA ALA A 246 -9.57 33.87 -6.10
C ALA A 246 -9.87 35.29 -6.62
N LYS A 247 -10.72 35.42 -7.66
CA LYS A 247 -11.12 36.75 -8.19
C LYS A 247 -12.18 37.35 -7.27
N PRO A 248 -12.00 38.58 -6.77
CA PRO A 248 -13.08 39.28 -6.09
C PRO A 248 -14.30 39.32 -7.01
N ALA A 249 -15.48 39.01 -6.49
CA ALA A 249 -16.71 39.20 -7.23
C ALA A 249 -16.74 40.64 -7.76
N ALA A 250 -16.87 40.80 -9.10
CA ALA A 250 -16.97 42.14 -9.67
C ALA A 250 -18.13 42.84 -8.99
N ALA A 251 -17.88 44.04 -8.47
CA ALA A 251 -18.94 44.86 -7.87
C ALA A 251 -20.11 45.00 -8.88
N PRO A 252 -21.35 44.79 -8.44
CA PRO A 252 -22.49 44.96 -9.33
C PRO A 252 -22.46 46.37 -9.90
N LYS A 253 -22.58 46.47 -11.22
CA LYS A 253 -22.68 47.78 -11.95
C LYS A 253 -24.01 48.44 -11.65
#